data_e5e9937358f2952f92590b11ae9b646e
#
_entry.id   e5e9937358f2952f92590b11ae9b646e
#
_cell.length_a   1.000
_cell.length_b   1.000
_cell.length_c   1.000
_cell.angle_alpha   90.00
_cell.angle_beta   90.00
_cell.angle_gamma   90.00
#
_symmetry.space_group_name_H-M   'P 1'
#
loop_
_entity.id
_entity.type
_entity.pdbx_description
1 polymer ?
#
loop_
_entity_poly.entity_id
_entity_poly.type
_entity_poly.pdbx_seq_one_letter_code
_entity_poly.pdbx_strand_id
1 'polypeptide(L)'
;MLEFENTVAIARPTDEIFAFLSDFENIPKWNYYVLEVRQLSEHPIGIGTTYHQVRKTDQQDFRIIEFEPDHTVAVKTLPQSSPSFERRFTLYEEGDSTRLRDQWKLETGRPALLERLARARVKSAVSENLSKLKELLDEGRVVLQDGRQVTL
;
A
#
# COMPACT_ATOMS: atom_id res chain seq x y z
N MET A 1 16.69 2.11 9.61
CA MET A 1 15.57 2.39 8.68
C MET A 1 15.75 1.60 7.39
N LEU A 2 14.70 0.91 6.95
CA LEU A 2 14.66 0.25 5.65
C LEU A 2 14.07 1.20 4.62
N GLU A 3 14.75 1.30 3.47
CA GLU A 3 14.23 2.03 2.32
C GLU A 3 14.30 1.11 1.10
N PHE A 4 13.18 1.02 0.38
CA PHE A 4 13.12 0.23 -0.84
C PHE A 4 11.96 0.70 -1.71
N GLU A 5 11.95 0.26 -2.96
CA GLU A 5 10.86 0.54 -3.88
C GLU A 5 10.64 -0.62 -4.83
N ASN A 6 9.41 -0.71 -5.32
CA ASN A 6 9.01 -1.65 -6.34
C ASN A 6 8.20 -0.90 -7.40
N THR A 7 8.17 -1.43 -8.61
CA THR A 7 7.32 -0.91 -9.68
C THR A 7 6.53 -2.05 -10.29
N VAL A 8 5.33 -1.71 -10.79
CA VAL A 8 4.47 -2.67 -11.49
C VAL A 8 3.68 -1.92 -12.55
N ALA A 9 3.44 -2.58 -13.69
CA ALA A 9 2.60 -2.02 -14.75
C ALA A 9 1.21 -2.62 -14.65
N ILE A 10 0.17 -1.78 -14.65
CA ILE A 10 -1.23 -2.19 -14.51
C ILE A 10 -1.99 -1.70 -15.74
N ALA A 11 -2.79 -2.60 -16.34
CA ALA A 11 -3.50 -2.34 -17.60
C ALA A 11 -4.81 -1.57 -17.37
N ARG A 12 -4.72 -0.45 -16.66
CA ARG A 12 -5.85 0.46 -16.42
C ARG A 12 -5.35 1.92 -16.42
N PRO A 13 -6.24 2.89 -16.69
CA PRO A 13 -5.86 4.30 -16.66
C PRO A 13 -5.60 4.77 -15.22
N THR A 14 -4.82 5.87 -15.09
CA THR A 14 -4.37 6.39 -13.81
C THR A 14 -5.52 6.78 -12.87
N ASP A 15 -6.61 7.33 -13.40
CA ASP A 15 -7.74 7.76 -12.58
C ASP A 15 -8.43 6.59 -11.87
N GLU A 16 -8.59 5.46 -12.55
CA GLU A 16 -9.18 4.25 -11.96
C GLU A 16 -8.29 3.66 -10.89
N ILE A 17 -6.97 3.59 -11.17
CA ILE A 17 -6.01 3.04 -10.22
C ILE A 17 -5.90 3.94 -9.00
N PHE A 18 -5.84 5.25 -9.20
CA PHE A 18 -5.74 6.21 -8.10
C PHE A 18 -6.96 6.13 -7.18
N ALA A 19 -8.16 6.06 -7.76
CA ALA A 19 -9.40 5.94 -6.98
C ALA A 19 -9.39 4.68 -6.10
N PHE A 20 -8.88 3.57 -6.63
CA PHE A 20 -8.79 2.32 -5.89
C PHE A 20 -7.71 2.38 -4.79
N LEU A 21 -6.52 2.87 -5.12
CA LEU A 21 -5.38 2.91 -4.18
C LEU A 21 -5.57 3.94 -3.06
N SER A 22 -6.16 5.09 -3.36
CA SER A 22 -6.32 6.16 -2.38
C SER A 22 -7.43 5.88 -1.37
N ASP A 23 -8.27 4.90 -1.63
CA ASP A 23 -9.19 4.36 -0.64
C ASP A 23 -8.52 3.19 0.07
N PHE A 24 -7.84 3.49 1.17
CA PHE A 24 -7.03 2.50 1.88
C PHE A 24 -7.86 1.41 2.56
N GLU A 25 -9.17 1.55 2.64
CA GLU A 25 -10.05 0.45 3.05
C GLU A 25 -10.02 -0.70 2.04
N ASN A 26 -9.51 -0.48 0.84
CA ASN A 26 -9.32 -1.53 -0.17
C ASN A 26 -8.07 -2.39 0.05
N ILE A 27 -7.17 -2.02 0.94
CA ILE A 27 -5.89 -2.76 1.14
C ILE A 27 -6.11 -4.26 1.35
N PRO A 28 -7.05 -4.72 2.20
CA PRO A 28 -7.25 -6.16 2.40
C PRO A 28 -7.63 -6.93 1.13
N LYS A 29 -8.07 -6.24 0.08
CA LYS A 29 -8.46 -6.89 -1.19
C LYS A 29 -7.25 -7.38 -1.98
N TRP A 30 -6.05 -6.86 -1.68
CA TRP A 30 -4.83 -7.26 -2.41
C TRP A 30 -3.63 -7.53 -1.50
N ASN A 31 -3.71 -7.19 -0.22
CA ASN A 31 -2.66 -7.45 0.75
C ASN A 31 -3.20 -8.41 1.82
N TYR A 32 -2.84 -9.69 1.70
CA TYR A 32 -3.36 -10.75 2.59
C TYR A 32 -2.93 -10.58 4.05
N TYR A 33 -1.86 -9.83 4.30
CA TYR A 33 -1.33 -9.61 5.63
C TYR A 33 -2.14 -8.59 6.43
N VAL A 34 -2.92 -7.77 5.75
CA VAL A 34 -3.79 -6.77 6.34
C VAL A 34 -5.20 -7.32 6.41
N LEU A 35 -5.76 -7.41 7.62
CA LEU A 35 -7.07 -8.01 7.86
C LEU A 35 -8.21 -7.00 7.69
N GLU A 36 -7.97 -5.75 8.12
CA GLU A 36 -8.99 -4.70 8.10
C GLU A 36 -8.33 -3.33 8.05
N VAL A 37 -8.91 -2.42 7.31
CA VAL A 37 -8.56 -0.99 7.34
C VAL A 37 -9.86 -0.21 7.44
N ARG A 38 -9.94 0.71 8.40
CA ARG A 38 -11.13 1.52 8.64
C ARG A 38 -10.77 3.00 8.66
N GLN A 39 -11.49 3.81 7.90
CA GLN A 39 -11.32 5.25 7.92
C GLN A 39 -11.86 5.81 9.24
N LEU A 40 -11.04 6.60 9.95
CA LEU A 40 -11.40 7.19 11.23
C LEU A 40 -12.00 8.58 11.09
N SER A 41 -11.56 9.35 10.09
CA SER A 41 -12.04 10.70 9.83
C SER A 41 -13.30 10.68 8.97
N GLU A 42 -14.21 11.62 9.19
CA GLU A 42 -15.53 11.64 8.56
C GLU A 42 -15.66 12.53 7.32
N HIS A 43 -14.54 13.05 6.82
CA HIS A 43 -14.55 13.91 5.62
C HIS A 43 -14.09 13.14 4.38
N PRO A 44 -14.29 13.68 3.18
CA PRO A 44 -13.81 13.06 1.95
C PRO A 44 -12.31 12.77 2.00
N ILE A 45 -11.90 11.70 1.32
CA ILE A 45 -10.50 11.27 1.28
C ILE A 45 -9.61 12.37 0.71
N GLY A 46 -8.54 12.69 1.42
CA GLY A 46 -7.56 13.70 1.04
C GLY A 46 -6.47 13.82 2.10
N ILE A 47 -5.70 14.91 2.04
CA ILE A 47 -4.64 15.16 3.04
C ILE A 47 -5.28 15.20 4.43
N GLY A 48 -4.66 14.47 5.38
CA GLY A 48 -5.13 14.42 6.76
C GLY A 48 -6.12 13.31 7.07
N THR A 49 -6.63 12.61 6.06
CA THR A 49 -7.51 11.45 6.29
C THR A 49 -6.75 10.39 7.09
N THR A 50 -7.36 9.89 8.17
CA THR A 50 -6.74 8.92 9.07
C THR A 50 -7.44 7.57 8.98
N TYR A 51 -6.66 6.52 9.17
CA TYR A 51 -7.10 5.12 9.10
C TYR A 51 -6.57 4.32 10.27
N HIS A 52 -7.34 3.31 10.67
CA HIS A 52 -6.90 2.27 11.59
C HIS A 52 -6.71 0.98 10.81
N GLN A 53 -5.53 0.37 10.93
CA GLN A 53 -5.18 -0.84 10.19
C GLN A 53 -4.91 -1.99 11.16
N VAL A 54 -5.56 -3.13 10.94
CA VAL A 54 -5.32 -4.37 11.68
C VAL A 54 -4.57 -5.33 10.76
N ARG A 55 -3.36 -5.71 11.17
CA ARG A 55 -2.54 -6.69 10.45
C ARG A 55 -2.51 -8.01 11.24
N LYS A 56 -1.97 -9.06 10.65
CA LYS A 56 -1.89 -10.38 11.32
C LYS A 56 -1.09 -10.34 12.61
N THR A 57 -0.13 -9.40 12.75
CA THR A 57 0.78 -9.33 13.90
C THR A 57 0.60 -8.11 14.78
N ASP A 58 -0.05 -7.04 14.30
CA ASP A 58 -0.15 -5.78 15.03
C ASP A 58 -1.28 -4.89 14.50
N GLN A 59 -1.40 -3.71 15.06
CA GLN A 59 -2.35 -2.69 14.64
C GLN A 59 -1.61 -1.36 14.52
N GLN A 60 -2.01 -0.54 13.58
CA GLN A 60 -1.37 0.74 13.32
C GLN A 60 -2.40 1.78 12.90
N ASP A 61 -2.17 3.03 13.28
CA ASP A 61 -2.90 4.17 12.74
C ASP A 61 -1.98 4.93 11.79
N PHE A 62 -2.53 5.34 10.66
CA PHE A 62 -1.78 6.14 9.69
C PHE A 62 -2.66 7.21 9.07
N ARG A 63 -2.05 8.17 8.41
CA ARG A 63 -2.76 9.26 7.75
C ARG A 63 -2.17 9.57 6.38
N ILE A 64 -2.98 10.17 5.52
CA ILE A 64 -2.53 10.65 4.23
C ILE A 64 -1.77 11.96 4.46
N ILE A 65 -0.51 12.01 4.00
CA ILE A 65 0.37 13.17 4.13
C ILE A 65 0.58 13.90 2.80
N GLU A 66 0.25 13.25 1.68
CA GLU A 66 0.33 13.85 0.34
C GLU A 66 -0.79 13.28 -0.50
N PHE A 67 -1.47 14.13 -1.25
CA PHE A 67 -2.61 13.72 -2.06
C PHE A 67 -2.68 14.61 -3.30
N GLU A 68 -2.23 14.07 -4.43
CA GLU A 68 -2.31 14.71 -5.73
C GLU A 68 -3.12 13.81 -6.65
N PRO A 69 -4.38 14.16 -6.95
CA PRO A 69 -5.29 13.30 -7.71
C PRO A 69 -4.66 12.72 -8.97
N ASP A 70 -4.86 11.43 -9.19
CA ASP A 70 -4.39 10.64 -10.34
C ASP A 70 -2.87 10.56 -10.48
N HIS A 71 -2.11 11.06 -9.50
CA HIS A 71 -0.65 11.06 -9.58
C HIS A 71 0.02 10.49 -8.33
N THR A 72 -0.22 11.05 -7.15
CA THR A 72 0.51 10.66 -5.94
C THR A 72 -0.38 10.61 -4.71
N VAL A 73 -0.25 9.54 -3.93
CA VAL A 73 -0.80 9.48 -2.59
C VAL A 73 0.26 8.88 -1.66
N ALA A 74 0.50 9.55 -0.53
CA ALA A 74 1.46 9.09 0.46
C ALA A 74 0.83 9.05 1.83
N VAL A 75 1.21 8.03 2.62
CA VAL A 75 0.71 7.83 3.99
C VAL A 75 1.88 7.65 4.94
N LYS A 76 1.63 7.96 6.22
CA LYS A 76 2.62 7.81 7.28
C LYS A 76 1.91 7.41 8.56
N THR A 77 2.50 6.50 9.31
CA THR A 77 1.99 6.11 10.64
C THR A 77 1.99 7.30 11.58
N LEU A 78 1.00 7.34 12.47
CA LEU A 78 0.96 8.32 13.55
C LEU A 78 2.06 8.01 14.57
N PRO A 79 2.53 9.02 15.34
CA PRO A 79 3.68 8.85 16.25
C PRO A 79 3.58 7.71 17.25
N GLN A 80 2.35 7.36 17.68
CA GLN A 80 2.14 6.29 18.66
C GLN A 80 2.17 4.88 18.05
N SER A 81 2.18 4.76 16.73
CA SER A 81 2.12 3.45 16.06
C SER A 81 3.51 2.88 15.81
N SER A 82 3.66 1.57 16.02
CA SER A 82 4.90 0.84 15.79
C SER A 82 4.59 -0.53 15.21
N PRO A 83 5.37 -1.03 14.25
CA PRO A 83 6.46 -0.34 13.56
C PRO A 83 5.95 0.86 12.78
N SER A 84 6.80 1.86 12.55
CA SER A 84 6.41 3.04 11.80
C SER A 84 6.82 2.91 10.34
N PHE A 85 6.00 3.46 9.46
CA PHE A 85 6.30 3.45 8.04
C PHE A 85 5.83 4.74 7.36
N GLU A 86 6.45 5.00 6.21
CA GLU A 86 5.98 5.98 5.25
C GLU A 86 5.95 5.30 3.90
N ARG A 87 4.84 5.42 3.18
CA ARG A 87 4.63 4.77 1.90
C ARG A 87 4.11 5.78 0.89
N ARG A 88 4.71 5.78 -0.30
CA ARG A 88 4.31 6.69 -1.39
C ARG A 88 4.00 5.88 -2.64
N PHE A 89 2.78 6.05 -3.16
CA PHE A 89 2.41 5.56 -4.48
C PHE A 89 2.49 6.70 -5.48
N THR A 90 3.21 6.49 -6.57
CA THR A 90 3.26 7.45 -7.67
C THR A 90 2.84 6.74 -8.96
N LEU A 91 1.95 7.37 -9.72
CA LEU A 91 1.42 6.81 -10.96
C LEU A 91 1.99 7.57 -12.16
N TYR A 92 2.42 6.81 -13.17
CA TYR A 92 2.94 7.33 -14.42
C TYR A 92 2.11 6.76 -15.56
N GLU A 93 1.54 7.65 -16.37
CA GLU A 93 0.73 7.23 -17.52
C GLU A 93 1.64 6.67 -18.61
N GLU A 94 1.30 5.47 -19.13
CA GLU A 94 2.02 4.80 -20.21
C GLU A 94 1.01 4.28 -21.22
N GLY A 95 0.54 5.14 -22.15
CA GLY A 95 -0.51 4.79 -23.10
C GLY A 95 -1.81 4.49 -22.37
N ASP A 96 -2.36 3.30 -22.58
CA ASP A 96 -3.61 2.86 -21.93
C ASP A 96 -3.37 2.19 -20.58
N SER A 97 -2.12 2.05 -20.18
CA SER A 97 -1.74 1.46 -18.90
C SER A 97 -1.03 2.46 -18.01
N THR A 98 -0.74 2.04 -16.79
CA THR A 98 -0.13 2.87 -15.77
C THR A 98 1.04 2.13 -15.15
N ARG A 99 2.16 2.82 -14.95
CA ARG A 99 3.24 2.32 -14.11
C ARG A 99 3.04 2.85 -12.71
N LEU A 100 2.96 1.94 -11.76
CA LEU A 100 2.87 2.25 -10.33
C LEU A 100 4.24 2.10 -9.70
N ARG A 101 4.70 3.15 -9.01
CA ARG A 101 5.91 3.13 -8.21
C ARG A 101 5.50 3.16 -6.75
N ASP A 102 5.97 2.19 -5.96
CA ASP A 102 5.67 2.03 -4.55
C ASP A 102 6.95 2.19 -3.74
N GLN A 103 7.07 3.30 -3.01
CA GLN A 103 8.27 3.64 -2.23
C GLN A 103 7.98 3.51 -0.74
N TRP A 104 8.90 2.88 -0.02
CA TRP A 104 8.76 2.61 1.41
C TRP A 104 9.94 3.13 2.22
N LYS A 105 9.61 3.66 3.41
CA LYS A 105 10.54 3.88 4.51
C LYS A 105 9.96 3.18 5.71
N LEU A 106 10.69 2.23 6.29
CA LEU A 106 10.19 1.38 7.36
C LEU A 106 11.15 1.39 8.55
N GLU A 107 10.62 1.72 9.73
CA GLU A 107 11.34 1.65 11.01
C GLU A 107 10.74 0.51 11.84
N THR A 108 11.51 -0.56 12.04
CA THR A 108 11.02 -1.74 12.75
C THR A 108 11.29 -1.69 14.25
N GLY A 109 12.14 -0.76 14.71
CA GLY A 109 12.61 -0.72 16.08
C GLY A 109 13.72 -1.72 16.39
N ARG A 110 14.17 -2.47 15.37
CA ARG A 110 15.27 -3.42 15.49
C ARG A 110 16.61 -2.75 15.18
N PRO A 111 17.76 -3.36 15.61
CA PRO A 111 19.06 -2.85 15.22
C PRO A 111 19.23 -2.74 13.71
N ALA A 112 19.95 -1.73 13.25
CA ALA A 112 20.14 -1.45 11.83
C ALA A 112 20.67 -2.64 11.01
N LEU A 113 21.55 -3.46 11.62
CA LEU A 113 22.06 -4.64 10.94
C LEU A 113 20.97 -5.67 10.65
N LEU A 114 20.05 -5.90 11.61
CA LEU A 114 18.94 -6.84 11.42
C LEU A 114 17.95 -6.32 10.39
N GLU A 115 17.68 -5.02 10.39
CA GLU A 115 16.84 -4.41 9.36
C GLU A 115 17.45 -4.61 7.98
N ARG A 116 18.75 -4.36 7.85
CA ARG A 116 19.45 -4.51 6.57
C ARG A 116 19.37 -5.95 6.06
N LEU A 117 19.54 -6.94 6.94
CA LEU A 117 19.46 -8.35 6.56
C LEU A 117 18.03 -8.73 6.14
N ALA A 118 17.01 -8.09 6.70
CA ALA A 118 15.61 -8.36 6.37
C ALA A 118 15.13 -7.63 5.10
N ARG A 119 15.88 -6.66 4.60
CA ARG A 119 15.44 -5.78 3.51
C ARG A 119 14.96 -6.52 2.26
N ALA A 120 15.71 -7.49 1.80
CA ALA A 120 15.35 -8.25 0.59
C ALA A 120 14.05 -9.03 0.77
N ARG A 121 13.86 -9.61 1.96
CA ARG A 121 12.64 -10.37 2.29
C ARG A 121 11.42 -9.45 2.35
N VAL A 122 11.55 -8.30 2.99
CA VAL A 122 10.44 -7.33 3.09
C VAL A 122 10.10 -6.78 1.71
N LYS A 123 11.10 -6.41 0.93
CA LYS A 123 10.90 -5.92 -0.45
C LYS A 123 10.19 -6.98 -1.30
N SER A 124 10.58 -8.23 -1.19
CA SER A 124 9.97 -9.34 -1.93
C SER A 124 8.51 -9.55 -1.53
N ALA A 125 8.21 -9.49 -0.23
CA ALA A 125 6.85 -9.64 0.26
C ALA A 125 5.93 -8.52 -0.26
N VAL A 126 6.42 -7.29 -0.26
CA VAL A 126 5.67 -6.15 -0.81
C VAL A 126 5.48 -6.32 -2.32
N SER A 127 6.51 -6.79 -3.03
CA SER A 127 6.43 -7.06 -4.47
C SER A 127 5.35 -8.10 -4.80
N GLU A 128 5.24 -9.15 -3.98
CA GLU A 128 4.20 -10.16 -4.17
C GLU A 128 2.80 -9.57 -3.98
N ASN A 129 2.63 -8.71 -2.99
CA ASN A 129 1.35 -8.03 -2.78
C ASN A 129 1.00 -7.11 -3.96
N LEU A 130 1.99 -6.42 -4.53
CA LEU A 130 1.77 -5.60 -5.73
C LEU A 130 1.40 -6.45 -6.94
N SER A 131 1.94 -7.68 -7.04
CA SER A 131 1.53 -8.61 -8.10
C SER A 131 0.07 -9.00 -7.95
N LYS A 132 -0.42 -9.16 -6.72
CA LYS A 132 -1.84 -9.43 -6.45
C LYS A 132 -2.72 -8.24 -6.80
N LEU A 133 -2.26 -7.03 -6.49
CA LEU A 133 -2.94 -5.80 -6.89
C LEU A 133 -3.06 -5.71 -8.41
N LYS A 134 -1.96 -5.97 -9.12
CA LYS A 134 -1.96 -5.98 -10.58
C LYS A 134 -2.96 -6.99 -11.13
N GLU A 135 -2.94 -8.22 -10.63
CA GLU A 135 -3.85 -9.27 -11.09
C GLU A 135 -5.30 -8.87 -10.84
N LEU A 136 -5.60 -8.33 -9.65
CA LEU A 136 -6.96 -7.88 -9.32
C LEU A 136 -7.44 -6.79 -10.27
N LEU A 137 -6.61 -5.79 -10.56
CA LEU A 137 -6.99 -4.69 -11.43
C LEU A 137 -6.99 -5.06 -12.91
N ASP A 138 -6.05 -5.91 -13.35
CA ASP A 138 -5.99 -6.37 -14.75
C ASP A 138 -7.12 -7.34 -15.07
N GLU A 139 -7.37 -8.32 -14.17
CA GLU A 139 -8.27 -9.44 -14.44
C GLU A 139 -9.65 -9.29 -13.77
N GLY A 140 -9.80 -8.36 -12.83
CA GLY A 140 -11.03 -8.20 -12.06
C GLY A 140 -11.19 -9.18 -10.91
N ARG A 141 -10.22 -10.08 -10.69
CA ARG A 141 -10.23 -11.08 -9.63
C ARG A 141 -8.82 -11.57 -9.33
N VAL A 142 -8.62 -12.06 -8.12
CA VAL A 142 -7.34 -12.60 -7.69
C VAL A 142 -7.54 -13.61 -6.56
N VAL A 143 -6.63 -14.57 -6.45
CA VAL A 143 -6.53 -15.47 -5.28
C VAL A 143 -5.31 -15.03 -4.50
N LEU A 144 -5.50 -14.63 -3.26
CA LEU A 144 -4.41 -14.16 -2.40
C LEU A 144 -3.58 -15.34 -1.88
N GLN A 145 -2.44 -15.04 -1.26
CA GLN A 145 -1.49 -16.04 -0.80
C GLN A 145 -2.07 -17.00 0.25
N ASP A 146 -3.09 -16.57 1.00
CA ASP A 146 -3.79 -17.39 1.99
C ASP A 146 -4.98 -18.17 1.40
N GLY A 147 -5.18 -18.12 0.09
CA GLY A 147 -6.26 -18.82 -0.61
C GLY A 147 -7.56 -18.03 -0.72
N ARG A 148 -7.65 -16.85 -0.11
CA ARG A 148 -8.85 -16.02 -0.17
C ARG A 148 -9.05 -15.49 -1.59
N GLN A 149 -10.27 -15.66 -2.11
CA GLN A 149 -10.63 -15.16 -3.44
C GLN A 149 -11.24 -13.77 -3.32
N VAL A 150 -10.78 -12.85 -4.16
CA VAL A 150 -11.27 -11.47 -4.19
C VAL A 150 -11.71 -11.14 -5.60
N THR A 151 -12.89 -10.53 -5.70
CA THR A 151 -13.43 -10.01 -6.97
C THR A 151 -13.58 -8.50 -6.85
N LEU A 152 -13.15 -7.79 -7.88
CA LEU A 152 -13.21 -6.34 -7.92
C LEU A 152 -14.65 -5.84 -8.04
#